data_9fe1554b3d61ea62811c999621034be9
#
_entry.id   9fe1554b3d61ea62811c999621034be9
#
_cell.length_a   1.000
_cell.length_b   1.000
_cell.length_c   1.000
_cell.angle_alpha   90.00
_cell.angle_beta   90.00
_cell.angle_gamma   90.00
#
_symmetry.space_group_name_H-M   'P 1'
#
loop_
_entity.id
_entity.type
_entity.pdbx_description
1 polymer ?
#
loop_
_entity_poly.entity_id
_entity_poly.type
_entity_poly.pdbx_seq_one_letter_code
_entity_poly.pdbx_strand_id
1 'polypeptide(L)'
;RCAPPPWVTGARNPGGVDGFRGTGVSVRDMTSTKHEVEVSYDVSNEFFRLWLDERMHYTCAVYERENETLEQAQVNKSRVLYEYAEMNPEKLVLDIGCGWGANLEYLSVARETKRAHGITLSSAQFDELNARKIPGVEVFLTDYRDYAPKEKYDALVSIEMIDHLCSPAQANQGLAVEIYREYFKKCASWVKPGSCFGFQAILRNRVPRVRQDIADLKFTADVIFPGGLNPRLEELIQAVNPYWEVVELKTRRTDYGKTTAEWLRRMRLQEKTIRAKWGDQVFDDYDRYLSTCVRGFANHWSSDVQMKLRHIDV
;
A
#
# COMPACT_ATOMS: atom_id res chain seq x y z
N ARG A 1 -12.65 -41.75 -19.58
CA ARG A 1 -12.16 -40.46 -20.11
C ARG A 1 -13.39 -39.62 -20.40
N CYS A 2 -13.71 -38.66 -19.55
CA CYS A 2 -14.82 -37.74 -19.78
C CYS A 2 -14.38 -36.66 -20.78
N ALA A 3 -15.26 -36.37 -21.75
CA ALA A 3 -15.04 -35.28 -22.72
C ALA A 3 -15.13 -33.91 -22.01
N PRO A 4 -14.36 -32.90 -22.41
CA PRO A 4 -14.43 -31.55 -21.83
C PRO A 4 -15.76 -30.86 -22.20
N PRO A 5 -16.22 -29.95 -21.35
CA PRO A 5 -17.50 -29.25 -21.55
C PRO A 5 -17.47 -28.30 -22.76
N PRO A 6 -18.62 -28.03 -23.42
CA PRO A 6 -18.72 -27.41 -24.73
C PRO A 6 -18.32 -25.93 -24.84
N TRP A 7 -17.93 -25.27 -23.72
CA TRP A 7 -17.50 -23.87 -23.72
C TRP A 7 -15.95 -23.69 -23.83
N VAL A 8 -15.19 -24.77 -24.03
CA VAL A 8 -13.71 -24.73 -24.18
C VAL A 8 -13.26 -24.56 -25.65
N THR A 9 -14.16 -24.63 -26.62
CA THR A 9 -13.82 -24.41 -28.04
C THR A 9 -14.04 -22.96 -28.43
N GLY A 10 -13.01 -22.11 -28.26
CA GLY A 10 -12.98 -20.72 -28.68
C GLY A 10 -13.06 -20.59 -30.21
N ALA A 11 -14.08 -19.90 -30.68
CA ALA A 11 -14.16 -19.43 -32.06
C ALA A 11 -13.05 -18.40 -32.33
N ARG A 12 -12.21 -18.64 -33.31
CA ARG A 12 -11.27 -17.67 -33.86
C ARG A 12 -12.03 -16.53 -34.52
N ASN A 13 -11.80 -15.33 -34.04
CA ASN A 13 -12.28 -14.11 -34.69
C ASN A 13 -11.17 -13.63 -35.65
N PRO A 14 -11.39 -13.55 -36.96
CA PRO A 14 -10.46 -12.96 -37.91
C PRO A 14 -10.77 -11.48 -38.08
N GLY A 15 -10.18 -10.61 -37.28
CA GLY A 15 -10.26 -9.19 -37.46
C GLY A 15 -9.01 -8.54 -36.87
N GLY A 16 -7.99 -8.39 -37.70
CA GLY A 16 -6.80 -7.65 -37.38
C GLY A 16 -7.16 -6.20 -37.11
N VAL A 17 -6.69 -5.67 -35.98
CA VAL A 17 -6.56 -4.22 -35.73
C VAL A 17 -5.07 -3.93 -35.71
N ASP A 18 -4.63 -3.38 -36.83
CA ASP A 18 -3.29 -2.83 -37.00
C ASP A 18 -3.04 -1.65 -36.04
N GLY A 19 -1.88 -1.68 -35.40
CA GLY A 19 -1.09 -0.48 -35.22
C GLY A 19 -1.45 0.45 -34.08
N PHE A 20 -1.20 0.06 -32.81
CA PHE A 20 -0.76 1.03 -31.82
C PHE A 20 0.77 1.21 -31.94
N ARG A 21 1.20 2.18 -32.75
CA ARG A 21 2.58 2.69 -32.72
C ARG A 21 2.74 3.38 -31.37
N GLY A 22 3.58 2.80 -30.51
CA GLY A 22 3.93 3.34 -29.22
C GLY A 22 4.51 4.75 -29.36
N THR A 23 3.90 5.69 -28.69
CA THR A 23 4.59 6.89 -28.23
C THR A 23 5.62 6.39 -27.22
N GLY A 24 6.91 6.61 -27.51
CA GLY A 24 8.02 6.06 -26.74
C GLY A 24 8.21 6.68 -25.34
N VAL A 25 7.16 6.69 -24.53
CA VAL A 25 7.22 7.03 -23.11
C VAL A 25 7.52 5.73 -22.37
N SER A 26 8.70 5.65 -21.78
CA SER A 26 9.13 4.53 -20.96
C SER A 26 8.19 4.41 -19.74
N VAL A 27 7.88 3.18 -19.32
CA VAL A 27 7.15 2.92 -18.06
C VAL A 27 7.85 3.59 -16.86
N ARG A 28 9.15 3.84 -16.93
CA ARG A 28 9.94 4.59 -15.94
C ARG A 28 9.52 6.06 -15.77
N ASP A 29 8.97 6.68 -16.83
CA ASP A 29 8.53 8.08 -16.79
C ASP A 29 7.09 8.22 -16.29
N MET A 30 6.50 7.10 -15.84
CA MET A 30 5.05 6.97 -15.66
C MET A 30 4.57 6.77 -14.23
N THR A 31 5.43 6.78 -13.21
CA THR A 31 5.05 6.53 -11.79
C THR A 31 5.54 7.66 -10.90
N SER A 32 4.98 7.76 -9.66
CA SER A 32 5.47 8.71 -8.66
C SER A 32 6.98 8.63 -8.53
N THR A 33 7.63 9.78 -8.61
CA THR A 33 9.08 9.88 -8.50
C THR A 33 9.51 9.70 -7.04
N LYS A 34 10.79 9.36 -6.82
CA LYS A 34 11.39 9.35 -5.47
C LYS A 34 11.10 10.66 -4.73
N HIS A 35 11.18 11.79 -5.43
CA HIS A 35 10.92 13.12 -4.89
C HIS A 35 9.46 13.28 -4.39
N GLU A 36 8.47 12.82 -5.14
CA GLU A 36 7.05 12.91 -4.73
C GLU A 36 6.74 12.04 -3.51
N VAL A 37 7.39 10.88 -3.39
CA VAL A 37 7.31 10.04 -2.19
C VAL A 37 8.01 10.71 -1.00
N GLU A 38 9.20 11.28 -1.20
CA GLU A 38 9.92 12.01 -0.15
C GLU A 38 9.11 13.20 0.38
N VAL A 39 8.46 13.99 -0.48
CA VAL A 39 7.60 15.13 -0.07
C VAL A 39 6.49 14.70 0.88
N SER A 40 5.87 13.56 0.66
CA SER A 40 4.79 13.04 1.53
C SER A 40 5.24 12.73 2.97
N TYR A 41 6.54 12.54 3.19
CA TYR A 41 7.13 12.16 4.49
C TYR A 41 8.14 13.20 5.02
N ASP A 42 8.30 14.35 4.36
CA ASP A 42 9.38 15.33 4.60
C ASP A 42 9.16 16.23 5.83
N VAL A 43 7.98 16.16 6.47
CA VAL A 43 7.72 17.00 7.65
C VAL A 43 8.63 16.64 8.83
N SER A 44 8.91 15.44 9.12
CA SER A 44 9.90 14.80 9.99
C SER A 44 9.32 13.60 10.75
N ASN A 45 10.18 12.64 11.09
CA ASN A 45 9.79 11.47 11.92
C ASN A 45 9.19 11.90 13.28
N GLU A 46 9.71 12.99 13.85
CA GLU A 46 9.22 13.48 15.14
C GLU A 46 7.77 14.01 15.07
N PHE A 47 7.37 14.62 13.95
CA PHE A 47 5.99 15.04 13.72
C PHE A 47 5.05 13.84 13.69
N PHE A 48 5.39 12.79 12.95
CA PHE A 48 4.57 11.59 12.85
C PHE A 48 4.46 10.84 14.18
N ARG A 49 5.50 10.81 15.00
CA ARG A 49 5.49 10.21 16.34
C ARG A 49 4.49 10.87 17.31
N LEU A 50 4.06 12.09 17.06
CA LEU A 50 3.09 12.76 17.93
C LEU A 50 1.68 12.16 17.84
N TRP A 51 1.35 11.52 16.73
CA TRP A 51 -0.03 11.10 16.49
C TRP A 51 -0.22 9.71 15.87
N LEU A 52 0.82 9.08 15.33
CA LEU A 52 0.78 7.66 14.99
C LEU A 52 0.85 6.77 16.24
N ASP A 53 0.76 5.46 16.04
CA ASP A 53 1.08 4.49 17.09
C ASP A 53 2.59 4.43 17.36
N GLU A 54 2.99 3.78 18.46
CA GLU A 54 4.39 3.69 18.91
C GLU A 54 5.34 3.10 17.86
N ARG A 55 4.84 2.27 16.95
CA ARG A 55 5.62 1.65 15.87
C ARG A 55 5.56 2.42 14.56
N MET A 56 4.89 3.56 14.53
CA MET A 56 4.81 4.41 13.34
C MET A 56 4.11 3.77 12.14
N HIS A 57 3.01 3.06 12.35
CA HIS A 57 2.19 2.62 11.24
C HIS A 57 1.37 3.78 10.66
N TYR A 58 1.64 4.14 9.41
CA TYR A 58 0.87 5.16 8.69
C TYR A 58 -0.04 4.52 7.64
N THR A 59 -0.75 3.48 8.07
CA THR A 59 -1.62 2.63 7.25
C THR A 59 -2.84 2.16 8.05
N CYS A 60 -3.87 1.65 7.38
CA CYS A 60 -5.09 1.16 8.01
C CYS A 60 -4.80 0.08 9.06
N ALA A 61 -5.36 0.25 10.25
CA ALA A 61 -5.37 -0.77 11.32
C ALA A 61 -6.53 -1.76 11.14
N VAL A 62 -6.55 -2.85 11.91
CA VAL A 62 -7.63 -3.85 11.95
C VAL A 62 -8.21 -3.93 13.35
N TYR A 63 -9.44 -3.48 13.53
CA TYR A 63 -10.15 -3.53 14.80
C TYR A 63 -11.01 -4.80 14.86
N GLU A 64 -10.67 -5.71 15.74
CA GLU A 64 -11.41 -6.98 15.93
C GLU A 64 -12.46 -6.86 17.03
N ARG A 65 -12.26 -5.93 17.97
CA ARG A 65 -13.14 -5.67 19.09
C ARG A 65 -13.48 -4.18 19.18
N GLU A 66 -14.56 -3.85 19.86
CA GLU A 66 -15.10 -2.50 19.91
C GLU A 66 -14.15 -1.49 20.61
N ASN A 67 -13.47 -1.92 21.67
CA ASN A 67 -12.65 -1.04 22.54
C ASN A 67 -11.14 -1.24 22.39
N GLU A 68 -10.68 -1.70 21.22
CA GLU A 68 -9.25 -1.83 20.97
C GLU A 68 -8.57 -0.48 20.79
N THR A 69 -7.35 -0.35 21.32
CA THR A 69 -6.49 0.81 21.05
C THR A 69 -5.94 0.74 19.63
N LEU A 70 -5.43 1.86 19.12
CA LEU A 70 -4.76 1.91 17.81
C LEU A 70 -3.58 0.94 17.77
N GLU A 71 -2.79 0.83 18.84
CA GLU A 71 -1.65 -0.07 18.95
C GLU A 71 -2.06 -1.54 18.80
N GLN A 72 -3.13 -1.94 19.48
CA GLN A 72 -3.69 -3.30 19.37
C GLN A 72 -4.21 -3.57 17.95
N ALA A 73 -4.94 -2.62 17.37
CA ALA A 73 -5.48 -2.74 16.03
C ALA A 73 -4.37 -2.81 14.95
N GLN A 74 -3.24 -2.10 15.15
CA GLN A 74 -2.09 -2.20 14.25
C GLN A 74 -1.38 -3.57 14.37
N VAL A 75 -1.27 -4.12 15.56
CA VAL A 75 -0.78 -5.51 15.75
C VAL A 75 -1.70 -6.52 15.07
N ASN A 76 -3.04 -6.36 15.20
CA ASN A 76 -4.01 -7.21 14.49
C ASN A 76 -3.80 -7.14 12.96
N LYS A 77 -3.57 -5.95 12.39
CA LYS A 77 -3.26 -5.78 10.97
C LYS A 77 -2.03 -6.60 10.56
N SER A 78 -0.93 -6.47 11.28
CA SER A 78 0.30 -7.22 10.99
C SER A 78 0.07 -8.73 11.12
N ARG A 79 -0.73 -9.17 12.10
CA ARG A 79 -1.12 -10.58 12.25
C ARG A 79 -1.92 -11.09 11.06
N VAL A 80 -2.93 -10.36 10.61
CA VAL A 80 -3.76 -10.76 9.46
C VAL A 80 -2.90 -10.89 8.19
N LEU A 81 -2.00 -9.94 7.94
CA LEU A 81 -1.12 -10.00 6.78
C LEU A 81 -0.08 -11.13 6.88
N TYR A 82 0.41 -11.42 8.09
CA TYR A 82 1.24 -12.60 8.37
C TYR A 82 0.52 -13.91 8.01
N GLU A 83 -0.74 -14.04 8.44
CA GLU A 83 -1.59 -15.20 8.12
C GLU A 83 -1.91 -15.28 6.62
N TYR A 84 -2.20 -14.15 5.97
CA TYR A 84 -2.46 -14.09 4.53
C TYR A 84 -1.25 -14.49 3.70
N ALA A 85 -0.06 -14.09 4.10
CA ALA A 85 1.18 -14.49 3.44
C ALA A 85 1.66 -15.90 3.84
N GLU A 86 0.89 -16.62 4.68
CA GLU A 86 1.23 -17.97 5.18
C GLU A 86 2.65 -18.07 5.74
N MET A 87 3.05 -17.04 6.48
CA MET A 87 4.40 -16.95 7.03
C MET A 87 4.63 -17.91 8.19
N ASN A 88 5.91 -18.22 8.43
CA ASN A 88 6.40 -18.88 9.62
C ASN A 88 7.86 -18.42 9.89
N PRO A 89 8.47 -18.75 11.05
CA PRO A 89 9.83 -18.27 11.40
C PRO A 89 10.93 -18.62 10.40
N GLU A 90 10.81 -19.71 9.65
CA GLU A 90 11.84 -20.21 8.73
C GLU A 90 11.75 -19.59 7.32
N LYS A 91 10.63 -18.95 6.99
CA LYS A 91 10.42 -18.35 5.67
C LYS A 91 11.22 -17.06 5.50
N LEU A 92 11.78 -16.89 4.30
CA LEU A 92 12.33 -15.62 3.85
C LEU A 92 11.19 -14.75 3.31
N VAL A 93 11.01 -13.57 3.91
CA VAL A 93 9.90 -12.66 3.63
C VAL A 93 10.41 -11.34 3.07
N LEU A 94 9.70 -10.74 2.12
CA LEU A 94 9.93 -9.37 1.66
C LEU A 94 8.74 -8.48 2.00
N ASP A 95 9.01 -7.36 2.65
CA ASP A 95 8.07 -6.25 2.87
C ASP A 95 8.35 -5.14 1.85
N ILE A 96 7.40 -4.92 0.92
CA ILE A 96 7.55 -4.01 -0.20
C ILE A 96 6.97 -2.65 0.17
N GLY A 97 7.83 -1.63 0.32
CA GLY A 97 7.44 -0.34 0.89
C GLY A 97 7.34 -0.41 2.40
N CYS A 98 8.39 -0.87 3.07
CA CYS A 98 8.37 -1.23 4.49
C CYS A 98 8.22 -0.03 5.47
N GLY A 99 8.22 1.21 4.97
CA GLY A 99 8.05 2.41 5.79
C GLY A 99 9.11 2.49 6.90
N TRP A 100 8.68 2.84 8.12
CA TRP A 100 9.55 2.84 9.32
C TRP A 100 9.75 1.44 9.93
N GLY A 101 9.36 0.37 9.20
CA GLY A 101 9.65 -1.02 9.57
C GLY A 101 8.79 -1.61 10.68
N ALA A 102 7.63 -1.03 10.94
CA ALA A 102 6.73 -1.54 11.97
C ALA A 102 6.34 -3.00 11.74
N ASN A 103 6.07 -3.38 10.49
CA ASN A 103 5.77 -4.77 10.13
C ASN A 103 7.02 -5.66 10.21
N LEU A 104 8.20 -5.18 9.77
CA LEU A 104 9.46 -5.91 9.91
C LEU A 104 9.80 -6.21 11.37
N GLU A 105 9.59 -5.25 12.29
CA GLU A 105 9.75 -5.46 13.71
C GLU A 105 8.76 -6.50 14.25
N TYR A 106 7.48 -6.44 13.84
CA TYR A 106 6.49 -7.44 14.20
C TYR A 106 6.90 -8.84 13.75
N LEU A 107 7.39 -8.98 12.51
CA LEU A 107 7.88 -10.25 11.97
C LEU A 107 9.06 -10.78 12.79
N SER A 108 10.05 -9.95 13.05
CA SER A 108 11.26 -10.35 13.77
C SER A 108 10.97 -10.65 15.24
N VAL A 109 10.36 -9.71 15.97
CA VAL A 109 10.25 -9.76 17.43
C VAL A 109 9.04 -10.59 17.90
N ALA A 110 7.87 -10.37 17.28
CA ALA A 110 6.64 -11.04 17.74
C ALA A 110 6.41 -12.40 17.07
N ARG A 111 7.02 -12.64 15.91
CA ARG A 111 6.87 -13.87 15.12
C ARG A 111 8.14 -14.67 14.94
N GLU A 112 9.25 -14.19 15.52
CA GLU A 112 10.56 -14.83 15.50
C GLU A 112 11.02 -15.22 14.08
N THR A 113 10.61 -14.43 13.07
CA THR A 113 11.00 -14.63 11.68
C THR A 113 12.50 -14.39 11.54
N LYS A 114 13.22 -15.41 11.11
CA LYS A 114 14.69 -15.39 11.07
C LYS A 114 15.26 -14.49 9.98
N ARG A 115 14.51 -14.31 8.88
CA ARG A 115 14.95 -13.56 7.72
C ARG A 115 13.81 -12.73 7.13
N ALA A 116 13.81 -11.44 7.39
CA ALA A 116 12.86 -10.49 6.84
C ALA A 116 13.61 -9.35 6.12
N HIS A 117 13.28 -9.15 4.86
CA HIS A 117 13.85 -8.07 4.05
C HIS A 117 12.80 -6.98 3.86
N GLY A 118 13.25 -5.73 3.76
CA GLY A 118 12.40 -4.58 3.44
C GLY A 118 12.99 -3.75 2.32
N ILE A 119 12.15 -3.19 1.47
CA ILE A 119 12.56 -2.16 0.51
C ILE A 119 11.82 -0.86 0.76
N THR A 120 12.51 0.26 0.67
CA THR A 120 11.96 1.61 0.78
C THR A 120 12.66 2.57 -0.17
N LEU A 121 11.96 3.64 -0.58
CA LEU A 121 12.53 4.76 -1.34
C LEU A 121 13.02 5.91 -0.44
N SER A 122 12.56 5.95 0.82
CA SER A 122 12.88 7.04 1.75
C SER A 122 14.22 6.78 2.44
N SER A 123 15.18 7.67 2.24
CA SER A 123 16.46 7.65 2.95
C SER A 123 16.29 7.80 4.46
N ALA A 124 15.38 8.67 4.91
CA ALA A 124 15.11 8.87 6.33
C ALA A 124 14.58 7.59 7.02
N GLN A 125 13.68 6.86 6.34
CA GLN A 125 13.18 5.57 6.84
C GLN A 125 14.28 4.50 6.84
N PHE A 126 15.07 4.44 5.79
CA PHE A 126 16.20 3.50 5.67
C PHE A 126 17.23 3.71 6.79
N ASP A 127 17.66 4.97 7.02
CA ASP A 127 18.65 5.29 8.05
C ASP A 127 18.14 4.96 9.46
N GLU A 128 16.88 5.30 9.77
CA GLU A 128 16.26 4.98 11.04
C GLU A 128 16.17 3.46 11.29
N LEU A 129 15.77 2.70 10.27
CA LEU A 129 15.67 1.24 10.36
C LEU A 129 17.02 0.58 10.60
N ASN A 130 18.05 1.00 9.88
CA ASN A 130 19.40 0.48 10.06
C ASN A 130 19.98 0.82 11.45
N ALA A 131 19.66 2.00 11.98
CA ALA A 131 20.07 2.39 13.33
C ALA A 131 19.46 1.50 14.43
N ARG A 132 18.23 0.99 14.20
CA ARG A 132 17.52 0.12 15.17
C ARG A 132 18.08 -1.29 15.26
N LYS A 133 18.82 -1.78 14.26
CA LYS A 133 19.44 -3.11 14.23
C LYS A 133 18.50 -4.25 14.63
N ILE A 134 17.32 -4.29 14.00
CA ILE A 134 16.29 -5.31 14.29
C ILE A 134 16.85 -6.69 13.90
N PRO A 135 16.84 -7.70 14.79
CA PRO A 135 17.41 -9.02 14.51
C PRO A 135 16.76 -9.68 13.27
N GLY A 136 17.57 -10.26 12.39
CA GLY A 136 17.08 -10.96 11.19
C GLY A 136 16.45 -10.07 10.10
N VAL A 137 16.53 -8.73 10.27
CA VAL A 137 16.00 -7.76 9.30
C VAL A 137 17.13 -7.17 8.48
N GLU A 138 16.95 -7.14 7.15
CA GLU A 138 17.80 -6.43 6.20
C GLU A 138 16.94 -5.48 5.36
N VAL A 139 17.37 -4.23 5.21
CA VAL A 139 16.61 -3.20 4.47
C VAL A 139 17.44 -2.67 3.31
N PHE A 140 16.78 -2.45 2.17
CA PHE A 140 17.39 -1.92 0.95
C PHE A 140 16.76 -0.58 0.57
N LEU A 141 17.60 0.43 0.36
CA LEU A 141 17.17 1.72 -0.21
C LEU A 141 17.14 1.59 -1.73
N THR A 142 15.98 1.20 -2.25
CA THR A 142 15.83 0.92 -3.69
C THR A 142 14.39 1.06 -4.15
N ASP A 143 14.21 1.38 -5.42
CA ASP A 143 12.93 1.27 -6.09
C ASP A 143 12.57 -0.20 -6.36
N TYR A 144 11.32 -0.59 -6.13
CA TYR A 144 10.86 -1.96 -6.42
C TYR A 144 11.11 -2.35 -7.89
N ARG A 145 11.09 -1.38 -8.82
CA ARG A 145 11.34 -1.59 -10.25
C ARG A 145 12.78 -2.02 -10.55
N ASP A 146 13.72 -1.51 -9.79
CA ASP A 146 15.15 -1.79 -9.93
C ASP A 146 15.61 -2.94 -9.01
N TYR A 147 14.78 -3.31 -8.03
CA TYR A 147 15.12 -4.37 -7.10
C TYR A 147 15.19 -5.74 -7.79
N ALA A 148 16.29 -6.44 -7.55
CA ALA A 148 16.55 -7.80 -8.04
C ALA A 148 17.08 -8.66 -6.89
N PRO A 149 16.24 -9.51 -6.27
CA PRO A 149 16.66 -10.34 -5.16
C PRO A 149 17.67 -11.42 -5.61
N LYS A 150 18.62 -11.74 -4.72
CA LYS A 150 19.60 -12.79 -4.96
C LYS A 150 19.01 -14.21 -4.87
N GLU A 151 17.90 -14.36 -4.16
CA GLU A 151 17.16 -15.61 -3.96
C GLU A 151 15.66 -15.35 -3.99
N LYS A 152 14.86 -16.38 -4.26
CA LYS A 152 13.40 -16.28 -4.27
C LYS A 152 12.84 -16.24 -2.86
N TYR A 153 11.87 -15.37 -2.65
CA TYR A 153 11.14 -15.27 -1.39
C TYR A 153 10.11 -16.38 -1.23
N ASP A 154 9.84 -16.74 0.01
CA ASP A 154 8.78 -17.67 0.40
C ASP A 154 7.43 -16.97 0.62
N ALA A 155 7.46 -15.66 0.91
CA ALA A 155 6.27 -14.84 1.12
C ALA A 155 6.55 -13.37 0.84
N LEU A 156 5.50 -12.62 0.46
CA LEU A 156 5.54 -11.17 0.30
C LEU A 156 4.51 -10.49 1.21
N VAL A 157 4.81 -9.26 1.60
CA VAL A 157 3.86 -8.30 2.15
C VAL A 157 4.01 -6.97 1.41
N SER A 158 2.92 -6.27 1.20
CA SER A 158 2.91 -4.87 0.76
C SER A 158 1.71 -4.17 1.36
N ILE A 159 1.95 -3.04 2.03
CA ILE A 159 0.95 -2.32 2.80
C ILE A 159 0.86 -0.90 2.27
N GLU A 160 -0.19 -0.60 1.49
CA GLU A 160 -0.50 0.74 0.96
C GLU A 160 0.66 1.37 0.16
N MET A 161 1.45 0.54 -0.56
CA MET A 161 2.51 1.02 -1.44
C MET A 161 2.01 1.25 -2.88
N ILE A 162 1.09 0.41 -3.35
CA ILE A 162 0.57 0.47 -4.72
C ILE A 162 -0.15 1.80 -5.03
N ASP A 163 -0.61 2.50 -4.00
CA ASP A 163 -1.32 3.77 -4.05
C ASP A 163 -0.46 4.90 -4.64
N HIS A 164 0.86 4.71 -4.67
CA HIS A 164 1.84 5.65 -5.24
C HIS A 164 2.25 5.32 -6.68
N LEU A 165 1.72 4.27 -7.30
CA LEU A 165 2.22 3.80 -8.60
C LEU A 165 1.55 4.43 -9.82
N CYS A 166 0.29 4.86 -9.68
CA CYS A 166 -0.48 5.42 -10.79
C CYS A 166 -0.85 6.86 -10.49
N SER A 167 -0.62 7.75 -11.44
CA SER A 167 -1.05 9.15 -11.32
C SER A 167 -2.48 9.36 -11.86
N PRO A 168 -3.17 10.46 -11.46
CA PRO A 168 -4.46 10.82 -12.03
C PRO A 168 -4.44 10.95 -13.56
N ALA A 169 -3.36 11.47 -14.12
CA ALA A 169 -3.20 11.62 -15.57
C ALA A 169 -3.15 10.26 -16.29
N GLN A 170 -2.43 9.30 -15.76
CA GLN A 170 -2.33 7.95 -16.28
C GLN A 170 -3.66 7.17 -16.16
N ALA A 171 -4.34 7.30 -15.02
CA ALA A 171 -5.66 6.69 -14.83
C ALA A 171 -6.68 7.24 -15.84
N ASN A 172 -6.66 8.54 -16.14
CA ASN A 172 -7.49 9.15 -17.17
C ASN A 172 -7.18 8.64 -18.59
N GLN A 173 -5.96 8.15 -18.83
CA GLN A 173 -5.56 7.50 -20.08
C GLN A 173 -5.91 6.00 -20.11
N GLY A 174 -6.49 5.46 -19.05
CA GLY A 174 -6.85 4.04 -18.94
C GLY A 174 -5.67 3.11 -18.63
N LEU A 175 -4.54 3.64 -18.15
CA LEU A 175 -3.30 2.89 -17.94
C LEU A 175 -3.23 2.22 -16.55
N ALA A 176 -4.18 2.49 -15.65
CA ALA A 176 -4.11 2.05 -14.24
C ALA A 176 -3.93 0.53 -14.11
N VAL A 177 -4.74 -0.26 -14.80
CA VAL A 177 -4.68 -1.74 -14.73
C VAL A 177 -3.33 -2.26 -15.19
N GLU A 178 -2.77 -1.69 -16.26
CA GLU A 178 -1.47 -2.13 -16.78
C GLU A 178 -0.32 -1.78 -15.84
N ILE A 179 -0.33 -0.58 -15.26
CA ILE A 179 0.66 -0.15 -14.26
C ILE A 179 0.64 -1.09 -13.04
N TYR A 180 -0.55 -1.40 -12.52
CA TYR A 180 -0.68 -2.32 -11.39
C TYR A 180 -0.33 -3.77 -11.78
N ARG A 181 -0.62 -4.20 -13.01
CA ARG A 181 -0.24 -5.52 -13.52
C ARG A 181 1.27 -5.69 -13.60
N GLU A 182 1.99 -4.69 -14.07
CA GLU A 182 3.48 -4.74 -14.07
C GLU A 182 4.05 -4.84 -12.65
N TYR A 183 3.43 -4.19 -11.66
CA TYR A 183 3.79 -4.38 -10.27
C TYR A 183 3.57 -5.82 -9.80
N PHE A 184 2.39 -6.39 -10.00
CA PHE A 184 2.10 -7.78 -9.60
C PHE A 184 2.94 -8.81 -10.34
N LYS A 185 3.23 -8.57 -11.62
CA LYS A 185 4.16 -9.38 -12.42
C LYS A 185 5.58 -9.34 -11.84
N LYS A 186 6.06 -8.15 -11.48
CA LYS A 186 7.37 -7.99 -10.84
C LYS A 186 7.43 -8.74 -9.51
N CYS A 187 6.41 -8.61 -8.65
CA CYS A 187 6.29 -9.35 -7.39
C CYS A 187 6.29 -10.88 -7.62
N ALA A 188 5.56 -11.37 -8.62
CA ALA A 188 5.55 -12.78 -8.99
C ALA A 188 6.94 -13.28 -9.38
N SER A 189 7.73 -12.44 -10.05
CA SER A 189 9.11 -12.81 -10.44
C SER A 189 10.06 -13.03 -9.25
N TRP A 190 9.71 -12.61 -8.05
CA TRP A 190 10.58 -12.70 -6.86
C TRP A 190 10.28 -13.89 -5.96
N VAL A 191 9.18 -14.58 -6.17
CA VAL A 191 8.72 -15.64 -5.28
C VAL A 191 8.86 -17.03 -5.87
N LYS A 192 8.77 -18.05 -5.02
CA LYS A 192 8.65 -19.44 -5.39
C LYS A 192 7.21 -19.74 -5.87
N PRO A 193 7.00 -20.75 -6.72
CA PRO A 193 5.65 -21.22 -7.06
C PRO A 193 4.82 -21.52 -5.81
N GLY A 194 3.54 -21.12 -5.80
CA GLY A 194 2.63 -21.33 -4.69
C GLY A 194 2.84 -20.44 -3.47
N SER A 195 3.82 -19.53 -3.48
CA SER A 195 4.02 -18.55 -2.41
C SER A 195 2.81 -17.65 -2.23
N CYS A 196 2.56 -17.21 -1.00
CA CYS A 196 1.46 -16.30 -0.67
C CYS A 196 1.96 -14.86 -0.48
N PHE A 197 1.07 -13.93 -0.77
CA PHE A 197 1.29 -12.49 -0.68
C PHE A 197 0.17 -11.87 0.15
N GLY A 198 0.50 -11.32 1.31
CA GLY A 198 -0.38 -10.49 2.12
C GLY A 198 -0.37 -9.06 1.61
N PHE A 199 -1.44 -8.63 0.97
CA PHE A 199 -1.52 -7.35 0.28
C PHE A 199 -2.58 -6.44 0.91
N GLN A 200 -2.29 -5.15 1.06
CA GLN A 200 -3.22 -4.12 1.52
C GLN A 200 -3.09 -2.86 0.68
N ALA A 201 -4.23 -2.25 0.33
CA ALA A 201 -4.27 -1.02 -0.46
C ALA A 201 -5.48 -0.14 -0.13
N ILE A 202 -5.30 1.17 -0.20
CA ILE A 202 -6.40 2.14 -0.15
C ILE A 202 -7.17 2.07 -1.47
N LEU A 203 -8.49 2.16 -1.40
CA LEU A 203 -9.36 2.17 -2.57
C LEU A 203 -10.05 3.52 -2.75
N ARG A 204 -10.09 4.02 -3.97
CA ARG A 204 -11.03 5.07 -4.38
C ARG A 204 -12.36 4.44 -4.81
N ASN A 205 -13.46 4.99 -4.34
CA ASN A 205 -14.81 4.49 -4.66
C ASN A 205 -15.64 5.58 -5.35
N ARG A 206 -16.46 6.30 -4.57
CA ARG A 206 -17.42 7.31 -5.07
C ARG A 206 -16.78 8.67 -5.12
N VAL A 207 -17.16 9.47 -6.09
CA VAL A 207 -16.83 10.90 -6.13
C VAL A 207 -17.84 11.66 -5.26
N PRO A 208 -17.42 12.56 -4.36
CA PRO A 208 -18.32 13.44 -3.62
C PRO A 208 -19.15 14.32 -4.56
N ARG A 209 -20.32 14.74 -4.09
CA ARG A 209 -21.19 15.68 -4.83
C ARG A 209 -21.04 17.12 -4.37
N VAL A 210 -20.51 17.34 -3.17
CA VAL A 210 -20.31 18.67 -2.59
C VAL A 210 -18.99 19.23 -3.09
N ARG A 211 -18.99 20.45 -3.61
CA ARG A 211 -17.78 21.10 -4.16
C ARG A 211 -16.64 21.19 -3.15
N GLN A 212 -16.96 21.49 -1.87
CA GLN A 212 -15.93 21.57 -0.82
C GLN A 212 -15.24 20.24 -0.60
N ASP A 213 -15.98 19.13 -0.57
CA ASP A 213 -15.40 17.79 -0.39
C ASP A 213 -14.51 17.39 -1.58
N ILE A 214 -14.88 17.78 -2.79
CA ILE A 214 -14.04 17.59 -3.99
C ILE A 214 -12.75 18.39 -3.86
N ALA A 215 -12.84 19.66 -3.40
CA ALA A 215 -11.69 20.51 -3.19
C ALA A 215 -10.76 19.99 -2.08
N ASP A 216 -11.31 19.39 -1.03
CA ASP A 216 -10.54 18.80 0.07
C ASP A 216 -9.84 17.50 -0.35
N LEU A 217 -10.50 16.64 -1.16
CA LEU A 217 -9.86 15.47 -1.75
C LEU A 217 -8.76 15.85 -2.73
N LYS A 218 -8.99 16.87 -3.55
CA LYS A 218 -7.97 17.40 -4.45
C LYS A 218 -6.77 17.95 -3.68
N PHE A 219 -7.02 18.71 -2.61
CA PHE A 219 -5.96 19.21 -1.73
C PHE A 219 -5.12 18.05 -1.17
N THR A 220 -5.77 17.00 -0.68
CA THR A 220 -5.08 15.80 -0.15
C THR A 220 -4.17 15.17 -1.20
N ALA A 221 -4.66 15.04 -2.44
CA ALA A 221 -3.90 14.45 -3.55
C ALA A 221 -2.78 15.37 -4.08
N ASP A 222 -2.96 16.70 -4.05
CA ASP A 222 -1.98 17.63 -4.63
C ASP A 222 -0.90 18.06 -3.62
N VAL A 223 -1.25 18.12 -2.32
CA VAL A 223 -0.38 18.72 -1.29
C VAL A 223 0.22 17.67 -0.36
N ILE A 224 -0.57 16.69 0.08
CA ILE A 224 -0.11 15.68 1.05
C ILE A 224 0.52 14.48 0.34
N PHE A 225 -0.09 14.00 -0.75
CA PHE A 225 0.38 12.83 -1.51
C PHE A 225 0.47 13.15 -3.02
N PRO A 226 1.38 14.05 -3.42
CA PRO A 226 1.50 14.43 -4.82
C PRO A 226 1.82 13.22 -5.70
N GLY A 227 1.20 13.18 -6.87
CA GLY A 227 1.47 12.18 -7.90
C GLY A 227 0.75 10.82 -7.71
N GLY A 228 0.22 10.50 -6.53
CA GLY A 228 -0.46 9.22 -6.27
C GLY A 228 -1.96 9.24 -6.57
N LEU A 229 -2.49 8.07 -6.91
CA LEU A 229 -3.91 7.82 -7.04
C LEU A 229 -4.25 6.41 -6.54
N ASN A 230 -5.11 6.33 -5.54
CA ASN A 230 -5.58 5.06 -5.03
C ASN A 230 -6.27 4.23 -6.14
N PRO A 231 -6.02 2.92 -6.24
CA PRO A 231 -6.70 2.05 -7.19
C PRO A 231 -8.21 1.93 -6.92
N ARG A 232 -8.94 1.46 -7.92
CA ARG A 232 -10.27 0.88 -7.72
C ARG A 232 -10.15 -0.62 -7.48
N LEU A 233 -11.10 -1.23 -6.78
CA LEU A 233 -11.08 -2.66 -6.52
C LEU A 233 -11.05 -3.48 -7.81
N GLU A 234 -11.89 -3.10 -8.79
CA GLU A 234 -11.93 -3.76 -10.09
C GLU A 234 -10.62 -3.65 -10.88
N GLU A 235 -9.87 -2.55 -10.73
CA GLU A 235 -8.55 -2.38 -11.35
C GLU A 235 -7.53 -3.36 -10.74
N LEU A 236 -7.55 -3.55 -9.41
CA LEU A 236 -6.69 -4.52 -8.72
C LEU A 236 -7.02 -5.96 -9.13
N ILE A 237 -8.30 -6.33 -9.16
CA ILE A 237 -8.73 -7.70 -9.55
C ILE A 237 -8.31 -8.01 -10.99
N GLN A 238 -8.36 -7.04 -11.90
CA GLN A 238 -7.87 -7.21 -13.26
C GLN A 238 -6.33 -7.28 -13.34
N ALA A 239 -5.64 -6.54 -12.48
CA ALA A 239 -4.20 -6.43 -12.50
C ALA A 239 -3.48 -7.66 -11.93
N VAL A 240 -4.02 -8.31 -10.91
CA VAL A 240 -3.42 -9.51 -10.30
C VAL A 240 -3.37 -10.70 -11.25
N ASN A 241 -4.32 -10.78 -12.18
CA ASN A 241 -4.37 -11.84 -13.20
C ASN A 241 -3.38 -11.53 -14.35
N PRO A 242 -2.58 -12.51 -14.86
CA PRO A 242 -2.64 -13.96 -14.58
C PRO A 242 -1.70 -14.45 -13.46
N TYR A 243 -0.97 -13.59 -12.78
CA TYR A 243 0.14 -13.95 -11.90
C TYR A 243 -0.29 -14.47 -10.53
N TRP A 244 -1.47 -14.05 -10.06
CA TRP A 244 -1.93 -14.32 -8.70
C TRP A 244 -3.39 -14.74 -8.66
N GLU A 245 -3.68 -15.81 -7.91
CA GLU A 245 -5.03 -16.17 -7.49
C GLU A 245 -5.46 -15.32 -6.30
N VAL A 246 -6.64 -14.71 -6.34
CA VAL A 246 -7.25 -14.06 -5.17
C VAL A 246 -7.90 -15.15 -4.31
N VAL A 247 -7.26 -15.55 -3.21
CA VAL A 247 -7.74 -16.59 -2.30
C VAL A 247 -8.76 -16.04 -1.31
N GLU A 248 -8.50 -14.84 -0.78
CA GLU A 248 -9.37 -14.14 0.16
C GLU A 248 -9.28 -12.64 -0.08
N LEU A 249 -10.39 -11.95 0.13
CA LEU A 249 -10.49 -10.50 0.04
C LEU A 249 -11.40 -9.99 1.15
N LYS A 250 -10.94 -8.96 1.89
CA LYS A 250 -11.73 -8.29 2.91
C LYS A 250 -11.55 -6.78 2.85
N THR A 251 -12.65 -6.04 2.73
CA THR A 251 -12.61 -4.58 2.80
C THR A 251 -12.53 -4.08 4.25
N ARG A 252 -11.80 -2.99 4.48
CA ARG A 252 -11.48 -2.42 5.80
C ARG A 252 -11.93 -0.96 5.97
N ARG A 253 -12.94 -0.54 5.23
CA ARG A 253 -13.39 0.86 5.25
C ARG A 253 -13.68 1.39 6.65
N THR A 254 -14.41 0.64 7.45
CA THR A 254 -14.75 1.05 8.84
C THR A 254 -13.52 1.08 9.74
N ASP A 255 -12.60 0.16 9.54
CA ASP A 255 -11.34 0.10 10.29
C ASP A 255 -10.48 1.32 9.96
N TYR A 256 -10.41 1.71 8.69
CA TYR A 256 -9.65 2.91 8.32
C TYR A 256 -10.33 4.20 8.80
N GLY A 257 -11.64 4.25 8.79
CA GLY A 257 -12.39 5.36 9.39
C GLY A 257 -12.03 5.54 10.88
N LYS A 258 -11.96 4.46 11.65
CA LYS A 258 -11.52 4.48 13.06
C LYS A 258 -10.05 4.90 13.19
N THR A 259 -9.18 4.35 12.34
CA THR A 259 -7.75 4.66 12.33
C THR A 259 -7.49 6.15 12.11
N THR A 260 -8.08 6.72 11.04
CA THR A 260 -7.92 8.14 10.72
C THR A 260 -8.56 9.06 11.73
N ALA A 261 -9.68 8.66 12.33
CA ALA A 261 -10.30 9.42 13.42
C ALA A 261 -9.41 9.47 14.67
N GLU A 262 -8.74 8.38 15.01
CA GLU A 262 -7.80 8.33 16.14
C GLU A 262 -6.53 9.14 15.85
N TRP A 263 -5.98 9.08 14.63
CA TRP A 263 -4.87 9.96 14.23
C TRP A 263 -5.24 11.44 14.35
N LEU A 264 -6.40 11.83 13.83
CA LEU A 264 -6.91 13.21 13.92
C LEU A 264 -7.06 13.66 15.37
N ARG A 265 -7.64 12.81 16.23
CA ARG A 265 -7.80 13.09 17.66
C ARG A 265 -6.47 13.29 18.35
N ARG A 266 -5.49 12.40 18.12
CA ARG A 266 -4.14 12.50 18.70
C ARG A 266 -3.41 13.76 18.23
N MET A 267 -3.44 14.03 16.93
CA MET A 267 -2.81 15.22 16.35
C MET A 267 -3.37 16.52 16.94
N ARG A 268 -4.70 16.63 17.08
CA ARG A 268 -5.35 17.81 17.70
C ARG A 268 -4.97 18.01 19.15
N LEU A 269 -4.72 16.94 19.91
CA LEU A 269 -4.19 17.05 21.27
C LEU A 269 -2.77 17.65 21.31
N GLN A 270 -2.02 17.57 20.21
CA GLN A 270 -0.68 18.11 20.07
C GLN A 270 -0.64 19.47 19.34
N GLU A 271 -1.78 20.11 19.08
CA GLU A 271 -1.88 21.35 18.29
C GLU A 271 -0.86 22.41 18.71
N LYS A 272 -0.78 22.72 20.00
CA LYS A 272 0.15 23.73 20.51
C LYS A 272 1.61 23.41 20.21
N THR A 273 1.99 22.15 20.37
CA THR A 273 3.33 21.66 20.09
C THR A 273 3.65 21.73 18.59
N ILE A 274 2.69 21.29 17.76
CA ILE A 274 2.86 21.28 16.30
C ILE A 274 2.98 22.71 15.75
N ARG A 275 2.07 23.62 16.16
CA ARG A 275 2.13 25.02 15.72
C ARG A 275 3.44 25.71 16.15
N ALA A 276 3.90 25.47 17.37
CA ALA A 276 5.14 26.07 17.88
C ALA A 276 6.38 25.56 17.15
N LYS A 277 6.41 24.30 16.71
CA LYS A 277 7.61 23.67 16.14
C LYS A 277 7.66 23.65 14.62
N TRP A 278 6.52 23.42 13.96
CA TRP A 278 6.42 23.29 12.49
C TRP A 278 5.58 24.40 11.84
N GLY A 279 4.93 25.26 12.64
CA GLY A 279 4.12 26.37 12.15
C GLY A 279 2.64 26.05 11.95
N ASP A 280 1.84 27.12 11.81
CA ASP A 280 0.39 27.01 11.67
C ASP A 280 -0.04 26.27 10.42
N GLN A 281 0.64 26.50 9.30
CA GLN A 281 0.31 25.90 8.01
C GLN A 281 0.38 24.37 8.07
N VAL A 282 1.41 23.80 8.70
CA VAL A 282 1.57 22.33 8.81
C VAL A 282 0.41 21.74 9.62
N PHE A 283 0.03 22.36 10.73
CA PHE A 283 -1.11 21.88 11.50
C PHE A 283 -2.41 21.95 10.69
N ASP A 284 -2.69 23.09 10.05
CA ASP A 284 -3.93 23.32 9.31
C ASP A 284 -4.05 22.38 8.10
N ASP A 285 -2.94 22.12 7.39
CA ASP A 285 -2.89 21.19 6.26
C ASP A 285 -3.18 19.75 6.70
N TYR A 286 -2.55 19.29 7.77
CA TYR A 286 -2.77 17.93 8.27
C TYR A 286 -4.13 17.76 8.96
N ASP A 287 -4.67 18.80 9.64
CA ASP A 287 -6.04 18.78 10.17
C ASP A 287 -7.08 18.68 9.06
N ARG A 288 -6.90 19.46 7.97
CA ARG A 288 -7.74 19.39 6.78
C ARG A 288 -7.67 18.01 6.14
N TYR A 289 -6.48 17.49 5.94
CA TYR A 289 -6.24 16.15 5.36
C TYR A 289 -6.91 15.05 6.19
N LEU A 290 -6.59 14.91 7.48
CA LEU A 290 -7.15 13.85 8.32
C LEU A 290 -8.66 13.99 8.49
N SER A 291 -9.18 15.21 8.60
CA SER A 291 -10.63 15.47 8.61
C SER A 291 -11.30 15.03 7.31
N THR A 292 -10.62 15.21 6.17
CA THR A 292 -11.10 14.75 4.86
C THR A 292 -11.09 13.24 4.78
N CYS A 293 -10.07 12.56 5.30
CA CYS A 293 -10.02 11.09 5.38
C CYS A 293 -11.18 10.53 6.20
N VAL A 294 -11.42 11.08 7.39
CA VAL A 294 -12.56 10.66 8.25
C VAL A 294 -13.89 10.76 7.50
N ARG A 295 -14.14 11.91 6.85
CA ARG A 295 -15.35 12.10 6.01
C ARG A 295 -15.35 11.12 4.81
N GLY A 296 -14.20 10.89 4.20
CA GLY A 296 -14.05 10.02 3.04
C GLY A 296 -14.47 8.58 3.31
N PHE A 297 -14.00 8.02 4.41
CA PHE A 297 -14.39 6.67 4.83
C PHE A 297 -15.85 6.61 5.32
N ALA A 298 -16.32 7.61 6.06
CA ALA A 298 -17.72 7.69 6.51
C ALA A 298 -18.71 7.73 5.34
N ASN A 299 -18.39 8.48 4.27
CA ASN A 299 -19.26 8.70 3.12
C ASN A 299 -18.99 7.76 1.92
N HIS A 300 -18.18 6.70 2.10
CA HIS A 300 -17.84 5.73 1.05
C HIS A 300 -17.12 6.33 -0.17
N TRP A 301 -16.37 7.44 -0.02
CA TRP A 301 -15.52 7.97 -1.09
C TRP A 301 -14.25 7.14 -1.22
N SER A 302 -13.77 6.65 -0.10
CA SER A 302 -12.62 5.76 -0.01
C SER A 302 -12.96 4.50 0.77
N SER A 303 -12.16 3.46 0.56
CA SER A 303 -12.17 2.23 1.32
C SER A 303 -10.72 1.75 1.49
N ASP A 304 -10.57 0.57 2.02
CA ASP A 304 -9.31 -0.17 2.05
C ASP A 304 -9.61 -1.64 1.80
N VAL A 305 -8.65 -2.37 1.27
CA VAL A 305 -8.78 -3.79 1.01
C VAL A 305 -7.54 -4.55 1.47
N GLN A 306 -7.78 -5.67 2.13
CA GLN A 306 -6.76 -6.70 2.34
C GLN A 306 -7.05 -7.89 1.44
N MET A 307 -6.00 -8.41 0.77
CA MET A 307 -6.09 -9.59 -0.08
C MET A 307 -5.03 -10.62 0.30
N LYS A 308 -5.45 -11.88 0.37
CA LYS A 308 -4.57 -13.04 0.31
C LYS A 308 -4.44 -13.43 -1.14
N LEU A 309 -3.23 -13.31 -1.67
CA LEU A 309 -2.91 -13.69 -3.04
C LEU A 309 -1.99 -14.92 -3.02
N ARG A 310 -2.21 -15.87 -3.94
CA ARG A 310 -1.34 -17.04 -4.14
C ARG A 310 -0.73 -17.00 -5.52
N HIS A 311 0.59 -17.17 -5.60
CA HIS A 311 1.33 -17.17 -6.86
C HIS A 311 0.90 -18.33 -7.76
N ILE A 312 0.53 -18.01 -8.99
CA ILE A 312 0.22 -18.97 -10.05
C ILE A 312 1.51 -19.18 -10.88
N ASP A 313 1.90 -20.41 -11.05
CA ASP A 313 3.02 -20.75 -11.93
C ASP A 313 2.53 -20.66 -13.39
N VAL A 314 2.98 -19.61 -14.12
CA VAL A 314 2.51 -19.26 -15.48
C VAL A 314 3.59 -19.59 -16.49
#